data_fa0b205cf787d6449f7f75ea908e5c88
#
_entry.id   fa0b205cf787d6449f7f75ea908e5c88
#
_cell.length_a   1.000
_cell.length_b   1.000
_cell.length_c   1.000
_cell.angle_alpha   90.00
_cell.angle_beta   90.00
_cell.angle_gamma   90.00
#
_symmetry.space_group_name_H-M   'P 1'
#
loop_
_entity.id
_entity.type
_entity.pdbx_description
1 polymer ?
#
loop_
_entity_poly.entity_id
_entity_poly.type
_entity_poly.pdbx_seq_one_letter_code
_entity_poly.pdbx_strand_id
1 'polypeptide(L)'
;MASNISRRGLRSITQLVAVTACGLVMTAFITTGQRAGGQTTFSSRTTWHSPKKGIGLGSGGGGKQWRTALRRLHVSWVYTWGLHAGARPPQKTHFVPMIWGYRPGGLHSSVSWLKKKHNAGLQNYLLTFNEPDGKHQANLTVGTALKEWPKIESTGMMLGSPACVHPDNSWMRAFMHGVAVRHYRVNFICIHWYGGPDAAGFLEMLNRIHQMYRRPIWVTEFAVGDWSASRKRPNIYSPQVIARFMRIVLPAMNRMRFVQCYAWFPAQKSRYTALGTSALFHKNGSLTLLGRIYAAD
;
A
#
# COMPACT_ATOMS: atom_id res chain seq x y z
N MET A 1 69.53 -6.95 -7.24
CA MET A 1 69.85 -6.98 -5.80
C MET A 1 68.52 -7.11 -5.07
N ALA A 2 68.07 -8.23 -4.80
CA ALA A 2 68.23 -9.26 -3.82
C ALA A 2 68.03 -8.77 -2.38
N SER A 3 67.07 -9.42 -1.81
CA SER A 3 66.88 -9.90 -0.39
C SER A 3 66.10 -8.95 0.52
N ASN A 4 65.31 -9.37 1.47
CA ASN A 4 64.97 -10.67 2.07
C ASN A 4 63.74 -10.56 2.98
N ILE A 5 62.82 -11.47 2.87
CA ILE A 5 62.10 -12.29 3.84
C ILE A 5 62.16 -11.87 5.34
N SER A 6 60.99 -11.72 5.97
CA SER A 6 60.73 -12.31 7.27
C SER A 6 59.24 -12.62 7.52
N ARG A 7 58.94 -13.89 7.69
CA ARG A 7 57.67 -14.49 8.21
C ARG A 7 57.67 -14.45 9.74
N ARG A 8 56.53 -14.13 10.35
CA ARG A 8 56.03 -14.60 11.68
C ARG A 8 54.64 -13.96 11.80
N GLY A 9 53.54 -14.58 12.24
CA GLY A 9 53.27 -15.92 12.78
C GLY A 9 51.79 -15.89 13.10
N LEU A 10 51.09 -16.97 12.74
CA LEU A 10 49.68 -17.24 13.08
C LEU A 10 49.50 -17.28 14.59
N ARG A 11 48.43 -16.63 15.10
CA ARG A 11 47.72 -17.14 16.28
C ARG A 11 46.21 -17.03 16.04
N SER A 12 45.61 -18.17 15.82
CA SER A 12 44.20 -18.47 15.87
C SER A 12 43.71 -18.35 17.32
N ILE A 13 42.63 -17.57 17.55
CA ILE A 13 41.88 -17.62 18.78
C ILE A 13 40.46 -18.05 18.41
N THR A 14 40.23 -19.35 18.61
CA THR A 14 38.91 -19.96 18.58
C THR A 14 38.19 -19.61 19.88
N GLN A 15 37.19 -18.75 19.85
CA GLN A 15 36.27 -18.61 20.98
C GLN A 15 35.09 -19.56 20.80
N LEU A 16 35.06 -20.53 21.71
CA LEU A 16 33.99 -21.50 21.90
C LEU A 16 32.84 -20.81 22.62
N VAL A 17 31.70 -20.69 21.98
CA VAL A 17 30.46 -20.26 22.65
C VAL A 17 29.68 -21.50 23.06
N ALA A 18 29.62 -21.72 24.36
CA ALA A 18 28.82 -22.80 24.96
C ALA A 18 27.35 -22.44 24.89
N VAL A 19 26.54 -23.28 24.20
CA VAL A 19 25.07 -23.21 24.23
C VAL A 19 24.58 -24.09 25.37
N THR A 20 24.07 -23.47 26.41
CA THR A 20 23.42 -24.18 27.53
C THR A 20 21.98 -24.49 27.14
N ALA A 21 21.69 -25.74 26.88
CA ALA A 21 20.32 -26.22 26.69
C ALA A 21 19.65 -26.43 28.05
N CYS A 22 18.61 -25.64 28.34
CA CYS A 22 17.76 -25.83 29.50
C CYS A 22 16.62 -26.78 29.12
N GLY A 23 16.71 -28.06 29.55
CA GLY A 23 15.67 -29.04 29.36
C GLY A 23 14.51 -28.83 30.35
N LEU A 24 13.31 -28.63 29.86
CA LEU A 24 12.06 -28.73 30.63
C LEU A 24 11.50 -30.16 30.44
N VAL A 25 11.52 -30.93 31.49
CA VAL A 25 10.84 -32.23 31.60
C VAL A 25 9.35 -31.95 31.85
N MET A 26 8.51 -32.29 30.90
CA MET A 26 7.03 -32.32 31.08
C MET A 26 6.64 -33.73 31.56
N THR A 27 6.22 -33.82 32.78
CA THR A 27 5.56 -35.00 33.35
C THR A 27 4.11 -35.04 32.92
N ALA A 28 3.72 -36.00 32.10
CA ALA A 28 2.33 -36.21 31.70
C ALA A 28 1.58 -37.00 32.79
N PHE A 29 0.58 -36.38 33.39
CA PHE A 29 -0.46 -37.07 34.17
C PHE A 29 -1.59 -37.53 33.25
N ILE A 30 -1.77 -38.82 33.09
CA ILE A 30 -2.88 -39.42 32.40
C ILE A 30 -4.01 -39.53 33.44
N THR A 31 -5.07 -38.74 33.34
CA THR A 31 -6.34 -38.96 34.04
C THR A 31 -7.37 -39.40 33.01
N THR A 32 -7.81 -40.64 33.13
CA THR A 32 -9.00 -41.20 32.46
C THR A 32 -10.26 -40.62 33.08
N GLY A 33 -11.02 -39.83 32.34
CA GLY A 33 -12.32 -39.26 32.75
C GLY A 33 -13.33 -39.38 31.61
N GLN A 34 -14.46 -39.92 31.92
CA GLN A 34 -15.57 -40.36 31.09
C GLN A 34 -16.19 -39.30 30.17
N ARG A 35 -16.74 -39.81 29.05
CA ARG A 35 -17.51 -39.08 28.03
C ARG A 35 -18.75 -38.38 28.62
N ALA A 36 -18.85 -37.08 28.39
CA ALA A 36 -20.13 -36.38 28.32
C ALA A 36 -20.20 -35.73 26.93
N GLY A 37 -21.25 -36.02 26.17
CA GLY A 37 -21.52 -35.48 24.85
C GLY A 37 -21.74 -33.96 24.91
N GLY A 38 -20.71 -33.19 24.61
CA GLY A 38 -20.78 -31.76 24.44
C GLY A 38 -20.84 -31.43 22.94
N GLN A 39 -21.96 -30.84 22.50
CA GLN A 39 -22.03 -30.17 21.20
C GLN A 39 -20.86 -29.17 21.09
N THR A 40 -19.96 -29.41 20.18
CA THR A 40 -18.93 -28.43 19.79
C THR A 40 -19.63 -27.24 19.14
N THR A 41 -19.90 -26.22 19.95
CA THR A 41 -20.20 -24.88 19.42
C THR A 41 -19.01 -24.44 18.59
N PHE A 42 -19.21 -24.33 17.28
CA PHE A 42 -18.26 -23.71 16.40
C PHE A 42 -18.00 -22.28 16.93
N SER A 43 -16.85 -22.09 17.57
CA SER A 43 -16.33 -20.79 17.90
C SER A 43 -16.37 -19.93 16.64
N SER A 44 -17.07 -18.80 16.71
CA SER A 44 -17.11 -17.80 15.66
C SER A 44 -15.68 -17.51 15.21
N ARG A 45 -15.34 -17.88 13.97
CA ARG A 45 -14.06 -17.49 13.35
C ARG A 45 -13.99 -15.98 13.47
N THR A 46 -13.12 -15.49 14.32
CA THR A 46 -12.73 -14.08 14.31
C THR A 46 -12.16 -13.84 12.92
N THR A 47 -12.92 -13.17 12.06
CA THR A 47 -12.47 -12.82 10.70
C THR A 47 -11.32 -11.84 10.86
N TRP A 48 -10.11 -12.34 10.63
CA TRP A 48 -8.92 -11.51 10.66
C TRP A 48 -8.90 -10.67 9.39
N HIS A 49 -8.88 -9.34 9.54
CA HIS A 49 -8.78 -8.42 8.41
C HIS A 49 -7.39 -7.77 8.41
N SER A 50 -6.80 -7.67 7.23
CA SER A 50 -5.46 -7.11 7.07
C SER A 50 -5.39 -5.65 7.52
N PRO A 51 -4.47 -5.29 8.44
CA PRO A 51 -4.23 -3.90 8.82
C PRO A 51 -3.64 -3.08 7.67
N LYS A 52 -3.13 -3.72 6.60
CA LYS A 52 -2.54 -3.07 5.42
C LYS A 52 -3.58 -2.64 4.40
N LYS A 53 -4.79 -3.22 4.48
CA LYS A 53 -5.85 -3.06 3.49
C LYS A 53 -6.50 -1.68 3.58
N GLY A 54 -6.52 -0.96 2.48
CA GLY A 54 -7.15 0.35 2.34
C GLY A 54 -8.00 0.48 1.10
N ILE A 55 -8.41 1.69 0.77
CA ILE A 55 -9.18 2.01 -0.44
C ILE A 55 -9.01 3.47 -0.85
N GLY A 56 -8.84 3.73 -2.14
CA GLY A 56 -9.11 5.04 -2.73
C GLY A 56 -10.61 5.18 -2.97
N LEU A 57 -11.28 6.11 -2.27
CA LEU A 57 -12.73 6.28 -2.37
C LEU A 57 -13.11 7.76 -2.33
N GLY A 58 -13.52 8.30 -3.48
CA GLY A 58 -13.97 9.68 -3.60
C GLY A 58 -15.12 10.01 -2.64
N SER A 59 -15.21 11.27 -2.25
CA SER A 59 -16.20 11.78 -1.29
C SER A 59 -17.62 11.90 -1.86
N GLY A 60 -17.83 11.61 -3.14
CA GLY A 60 -19.13 11.63 -3.80
C GLY A 60 -20.12 10.62 -3.22
N GLY A 61 -21.43 10.90 -3.32
CA GLY A 61 -22.49 10.00 -2.85
C GLY A 61 -22.93 10.19 -1.40
N GLY A 62 -22.37 11.19 -0.69
CA GLY A 62 -22.75 11.53 0.68
C GLY A 62 -22.07 10.69 1.77
N GLY A 63 -21.91 11.28 2.95
CA GLY A 63 -21.13 10.72 4.04
C GLY A 63 -21.64 9.37 4.60
N LYS A 64 -22.95 9.10 4.53
CA LYS A 64 -23.54 7.82 4.96
C LYS A 64 -23.12 6.68 4.03
N GLN A 65 -23.23 6.87 2.73
CA GLN A 65 -22.86 5.87 1.72
C GLN A 65 -21.34 5.60 1.76
N TRP A 66 -20.53 6.65 1.87
CA TRP A 66 -19.09 6.57 2.00
C TRP A 66 -18.67 5.71 3.22
N ARG A 67 -19.22 5.98 4.40
CA ARG A 67 -18.95 5.18 5.61
C ARG A 67 -19.43 3.74 5.50
N THR A 68 -20.58 3.51 4.84
CA THR A 68 -21.10 2.16 4.61
C THR A 68 -20.16 1.35 3.71
N ALA A 69 -19.61 1.96 2.65
CA ALA A 69 -18.63 1.32 1.78
C ALA A 69 -17.36 0.90 2.55
N LEU A 70 -16.81 1.78 3.39
CA LEU A 70 -15.64 1.48 4.22
C LEU A 70 -15.89 0.31 5.18
N ARG A 71 -17.06 0.30 5.85
CA ARG A 71 -17.43 -0.81 6.75
C ARG A 71 -17.56 -2.14 6.01
N ARG A 72 -18.22 -2.14 4.84
CA ARG A 72 -18.42 -3.36 4.03
C ARG A 72 -17.12 -3.97 3.54
N LEU A 73 -16.11 -3.13 3.27
CA LEU A 73 -14.80 -3.59 2.81
C LEU A 73 -13.83 -3.93 3.96
N HIS A 74 -14.18 -3.61 5.22
CA HIS A 74 -13.33 -3.79 6.40
C HIS A 74 -11.92 -3.21 6.21
N VAL A 75 -11.84 -1.97 5.69
CA VAL A 75 -10.56 -1.32 5.42
C VAL A 75 -10.01 -0.61 6.65
N SER A 76 -8.68 -0.64 6.79
CA SER A 76 -7.94 0.01 7.87
C SER A 76 -7.56 1.45 7.54
N TRP A 77 -7.52 1.80 6.26
CA TRP A 77 -7.24 3.17 5.83
C TRP A 77 -7.97 3.53 4.53
N VAL A 78 -8.11 4.84 4.30
CA VAL A 78 -8.80 5.40 3.14
C VAL A 78 -8.19 6.74 2.75
N TYR A 79 -8.17 7.04 1.47
CA TYR A 79 -7.88 8.38 0.94
C TYR A 79 -8.89 8.76 -0.15
N THR A 80 -8.93 10.06 -0.49
CA THR A 80 -9.96 10.65 -1.39
C THR A 80 -9.36 11.44 -2.54
N TRP A 81 -8.08 11.25 -2.85
CA TRP A 81 -7.29 12.10 -3.78
C TRP A 81 -7.26 13.59 -3.39
N GLY A 82 -7.46 13.89 -2.12
CA GLY A 82 -7.48 15.25 -1.60
C GLY A 82 -7.18 15.33 -0.11
N LEU A 83 -7.31 16.55 0.43
CA LEU A 83 -6.96 16.83 1.83
C LEU A 83 -8.04 16.36 2.82
N HIS A 84 -9.27 16.19 2.37
CA HIS A 84 -10.42 15.98 3.25
C HIS A 84 -11.09 14.64 3.03
N ALA A 85 -11.47 13.97 4.11
CA ALA A 85 -12.33 12.80 4.09
C ALA A 85 -13.75 13.16 3.61
N GLY A 86 -14.46 12.20 3.00
CA GLY A 86 -15.86 12.37 2.61
C GLY A 86 -16.81 12.50 3.79
N ALA A 87 -16.42 11.97 4.95
CA ALA A 87 -17.07 12.10 6.25
C ALA A 87 -16.07 11.62 7.33
N ARG A 88 -16.44 11.72 8.62
CA ARG A 88 -15.65 11.08 9.69
C ARG A 88 -15.58 9.56 9.41
N PRO A 89 -14.38 8.97 9.24
CA PRO A 89 -14.25 7.54 8.98
C PRO A 89 -14.85 6.69 10.11
N PRO A 90 -15.20 5.42 9.85
CA PRO A 90 -15.52 4.47 10.91
C PRO A 90 -14.37 4.32 11.90
N GLN A 91 -14.69 3.91 13.14
CA GLN A 91 -13.67 3.56 14.12
C GLN A 91 -12.70 2.52 13.53
N LYS A 92 -11.41 2.65 13.78
CA LYS A 92 -10.31 1.82 13.23
C LYS A 92 -10.02 2.03 11.74
N THR A 93 -10.66 2.97 11.05
CA THR A 93 -10.29 3.36 9.68
C THR A 93 -9.60 4.72 9.71
N HIS A 94 -8.35 4.78 9.26
CA HIS A 94 -7.55 6.01 9.22
C HIS A 94 -7.72 6.71 7.88
N PHE A 95 -7.98 8.00 7.91
CA PHE A 95 -7.94 8.82 6.70
C PHE A 95 -6.51 9.29 6.45
N VAL A 96 -6.04 9.16 5.22
CA VAL A 96 -4.73 9.64 4.79
C VAL A 96 -4.95 10.76 3.75
N PRO A 97 -4.57 12.01 4.05
CA PRO A 97 -4.68 13.12 3.10
C PRO A 97 -3.70 12.98 1.94
N MET A 98 -4.02 13.61 0.81
CA MET A 98 -3.20 13.66 -0.38
C MET A 98 -3.06 15.09 -0.92
N ILE A 99 -1.85 15.51 -1.22
CA ILE A 99 -1.56 16.64 -2.12
C ILE A 99 -1.52 16.07 -3.53
N TRP A 100 -2.65 16.11 -4.25
CA TRP A 100 -2.81 15.47 -5.55
C TRP A 100 -1.87 16.03 -6.64
N GLY A 101 -1.63 17.32 -6.62
CA GLY A 101 -0.80 18.01 -7.61
C GLY A 101 -0.40 19.39 -7.13
N TYR A 102 0.27 20.14 -8.00
CA TYR A 102 0.69 21.51 -7.74
C TYR A 102 -0.01 22.48 -8.71
N ARG A 103 -0.52 23.55 -8.15
CA ARG A 103 -0.92 24.75 -8.90
C ARG A 103 -0.24 25.96 -8.26
N PRO A 104 0.27 26.91 -9.04
CA PRO A 104 0.89 28.13 -8.49
C PRO A 104 -0.02 28.78 -7.43
N GLY A 105 0.53 29.06 -6.24
CA GLY A 105 -0.22 29.56 -5.09
C GLY A 105 -0.95 28.50 -4.24
N GLY A 106 -1.11 27.25 -4.74
CA GLY A 106 -1.97 26.25 -4.11
C GLY A 106 -1.41 25.50 -2.90
N LEU A 107 -0.09 25.32 -2.76
CA LEU A 107 0.48 24.50 -1.67
C LEU A 107 0.45 25.18 -0.31
N HIS A 108 0.50 26.51 -0.23
CA HIS A 108 0.60 27.21 1.06
C HIS A 108 -0.57 26.89 1.99
N SER A 109 -1.80 27.03 1.53
CA SER A 109 -3.00 26.73 2.31
C SER A 109 -3.09 25.25 2.69
N SER A 110 -2.74 24.35 1.76
CA SER A 110 -2.72 22.90 1.99
C SER A 110 -1.69 22.52 3.07
N VAL A 111 -0.48 23.05 2.96
CA VAL A 111 0.60 22.81 3.92
C VAL A 111 0.25 23.35 5.30
N SER A 112 -0.29 24.57 5.39
CA SER A 112 -0.70 25.17 6.66
C SER A 112 -1.80 24.34 7.35
N TRP A 113 -2.77 23.87 6.59
CA TRP A 113 -3.84 22.99 7.10
C TRP A 113 -3.27 21.65 7.59
N LEU A 114 -2.38 21.02 6.80
CA LEU A 114 -1.74 19.74 7.15
C LEU A 114 -0.89 19.87 8.42
N LYS A 115 -0.10 20.93 8.56
CA LYS A 115 0.66 21.22 9.79
C LYS A 115 -0.25 21.30 11.02
N LYS A 116 -1.35 22.04 10.91
CA LYS A 116 -2.33 22.14 12.00
C LYS A 116 -2.89 20.78 12.38
N LYS A 117 -3.20 19.91 11.38
CA LYS A 117 -3.72 18.57 11.64
C LYS A 117 -2.68 17.62 12.22
N HIS A 118 -1.44 17.70 11.74
CA HIS A 118 -0.34 16.91 12.28
C HIS A 118 -0.03 17.29 13.73
N ASN A 119 0.11 18.57 14.03
CA ASN A 119 0.38 19.06 15.39
C ASN A 119 -0.74 18.71 16.39
N ALA A 120 -1.97 18.54 15.90
CA ALA A 120 -3.10 18.07 16.70
C ALA A 120 -3.14 16.52 16.82
N GLY A 121 -2.15 15.78 16.31
CA GLY A 121 -2.10 14.31 16.34
C GLY A 121 -3.13 13.61 15.45
N LEU A 122 -3.80 14.34 14.54
CA LEU A 122 -4.89 13.82 13.74
C LEU A 122 -4.44 13.17 12.43
N GLN A 123 -3.25 13.55 11.93
CA GLN A 123 -2.70 13.07 10.66
C GLN A 123 -1.19 12.86 10.77
N ASN A 124 -0.73 11.66 10.43
CA ASN A 124 0.68 11.30 10.48
C ASN A 124 1.30 10.98 9.12
N TYR A 125 0.48 10.61 8.12
CA TYR A 125 0.92 10.21 6.79
C TYR A 125 0.34 11.15 5.74
N LEU A 126 1.11 11.40 4.68
CA LEU A 126 0.72 12.25 3.56
C LEU A 126 1.08 11.58 2.24
N LEU A 127 0.08 11.36 1.40
CA LEU A 127 0.28 11.00 0.00
C LEU A 127 0.57 12.27 -0.81
N THR A 128 1.43 12.13 -1.83
CA THR A 128 1.84 13.27 -2.65
C THR A 128 1.60 12.97 -4.13
N PHE A 129 1.67 13.95 -4.95
CA PHE A 129 1.50 14.04 -6.40
C PHE A 129 1.07 12.76 -7.11
N ASN A 130 -0.16 12.77 -7.59
CA ASN A 130 -0.80 11.66 -8.31
C ASN A 130 -0.33 11.63 -9.76
N GLU A 131 0.35 10.58 -10.16
CA GLU A 131 0.82 10.35 -11.54
C GLU A 131 1.42 11.61 -12.18
N PRO A 132 2.46 12.20 -11.58
CA PRO A 132 3.04 13.47 -12.07
C PRO A 132 3.63 13.34 -13.47
N ASP A 133 3.94 12.13 -13.90
CA ASP A 133 4.40 11.74 -15.24
C ASP A 133 3.26 11.58 -16.26
N GLY A 134 2.01 11.61 -15.81
CA GLY A 134 0.82 11.47 -16.66
C GLY A 134 0.29 12.81 -17.15
N LYS A 135 0.20 13.00 -18.48
CA LYS A 135 -0.29 14.25 -19.13
C LYS A 135 -1.67 14.70 -18.64
N HIS A 136 -2.56 13.76 -18.29
CA HIS A 136 -3.93 14.04 -17.83
C HIS A 136 -4.08 13.86 -16.33
N GLN A 137 -3.00 13.79 -15.60
CA GLN A 137 -2.91 13.65 -14.16
C GLN A 137 -2.28 14.91 -13.55
N ALA A 138 -1.50 14.79 -12.48
CA ALA A 138 -0.87 15.97 -11.87
C ALA A 138 0.07 16.71 -12.84
N ASN A 139 0.64 16.01 -13.82
CA ASN A 139 1.44 16.56 -14.92
C ASN A 139 2.51 17.56 -14.45
N LEU A 140 3.43 17.09 -13.64
CA LEU A 140 4.49 17.90 -13.05
C LEU A 140 5.86 17.52 -13.61
N THR A 141 6.72 18.51 -13.83
CA THR A 141 8.14 18.23 -14.05
C THR A 141 8.82 17.80 -12.75
N VAL A 142 9.87 17.00 -12.85
CA VAL A 142 10.73 16.64 -11.71
C VAL A 142 11.27 17.89 -11.01
N GLY A 143 11.68 18.91 -11.77
CA GLY A 143 12.17 20.19 -11.24
C GLY A 143 11.12 20.90 -10.38
N THR A 144 9.86 20.96 -10.84
CA THR A 144 8.75 21.55 -10.07
C THR A 144 8.49 20.74 -8.79
N ALA A 145 8.45 19.41 -8.88
CA ALA A 145 8.21 18.55 -7.72
C ALA A 145 9.31 18.74 -6.66
N LEU A 146 10.57 18.74 -7.05
CA LEU A 146 11.71 18.95 -6.14
C LEU A 146 11.75 20.38 -5.57
N LYS A 147 11.40 21.41 -6.34
CA LYS A 147 11.30 22.81 -5.86
C LYS A 147 10.26 22.97 -4.77
N GLU A 148 9.13 22.28 -4.88
CA GLU A 148 8.02 22.38 -3.94
C GLU A 148 8.16 21.42 -2.74
N TRP A 149 9.04 20.42 -2.81
CA TRP A 149 9.18 19.37 -1.81
C TRP A 149 9.49 19.87 -0.40
N PRO A 150 10.39 20.87 -0.17
CA PRO A 150 10.64 21.41 1.17
C PRO A 150 9.39 21.96 1.86
N LYS A 151 8.44 22.53 1.10
CA LYS A 151 7.16 22.99 1.67
C LYS A 151 6.35 21.79 2.18
N ILE A 152 6.34 20.68 1.44
CA ILE A 152 5.65 19.46 1.85
C ILE A 152 6.34 18.83 3.08
N GLU A 153 7.67 18.78 3.10
CA GLU A 153 8.44 18.32 4.25
C GLU A 153 8.15 19.10 5.52
N SER A 154 7.91 20.40 5.38
CA SER A 154 7.61 21.28 6.51
C SER A 154 6.31 20.94 7.23
N THR A 155 5.47 20.03 6.69
CA THR A 155 4.29 19.49 7.39
C THR A 155 4.64 18.66 8.61
N GLY A 156 5.86 18.13 8.70
CA GLY A 156 6.29 17.19 9.75
C GLY A 156 5.82 15.74 9.54
N MET A 157 4.92 15.51 8.59
CA MET A 157 4.29 14.21 8.34
C MET A 157 5.26 13.19 7.71
N MET A 158 4.92 11.91 7.79
CA MET A 158 5.56 10.83 7.04
C MET A 158 5.12 10.91 5.58
N LEU A 159 6.07 11.11 4.66
CA LEU A 159 5.80 11.43 3.27
C LEU A 159 5.90 10.22 2.36
N GLY A 160 4.85 9.94 1.59
CA GLY A 160 4.90 9.08 0.42
C GLY A 160 5.59 9.79 -0.75
N SER A 161 6.30 9.03 -1.58
CA SER A 161 6.77 9.55 -2.86
C SER A 161 5.59 9.97 -3.74
N PRO A 162 5.79 10.75 -4.80
CA PRO A 162 4.84 10.79 -5.90
C PRO A 162 4.54 9.37 -6.39
N ALA A 163 3.28 9.11 -6.77
CA ALA A 163 2.87 7.83 -7.34
C ALA A 163 2.85 7.96 -8.87
N CYS A 164 3.93 7.56 -9.53
CA CYS A 164 4.01 7.57 -10.99
C CYS A 164 3.15 6.46 -11.63
N VAL A 165 2.76 6.64 -12.90
CA VAL A 165 2.09 5.60 -13.71
C VAL A 165 2.93 4.31 -13.74
N HIS A 166 4.26 4.46 -13.83
CA HIS A 166 5.21 3.36 -13.67
C HIS A 166 6.25 3.74 -12.60
N PRO A 167 6.35 2.97 -11.51
CA PRO A 167 7.15 3.35 -10.34
C PRO A 167 8.67 3.31 -10.57
N ASP A 168 9.13 2.76 -11.69
CA ASP A 168 10.54 2.64 -12.08
C ASP A 168 10.90 3.43 -13.36
N ASN A 169 10.04 4.33 -13.81
CA ASN A 169 10.32 5.14 -15.00
C ASN A 169 11.37 6.24 -14.76
N SER A 170 11.76 6.92 -15.81
CA SER A 170 12.79 7.99 -15.78
C SER A 170 12.39 9.14 -14.85
N TRP A 171 11.10 9.51 -14.81
CA TRP A 171 10.60 10.58 -13.94
C TRP A 171 10.84 10.24 -12.46
N MET A 172 10.41 9.04 -12.04
CA MET A 172 10.56 8.60 -10.64
C MET A 172 12.02 8.44 -10.24
N ARG A 173 12.85 7.87 -11.12
CA ARG A 173 14.31 7.75 -10.87
C ARG A 173 14.97 9.12 -10.71
N ALA A 174 14.66 10.09 -11.59
CA ALA A 174 15.20 11.43 -11.50
C ALA A 174 14.72 12.17 -10.24
N PHE A 175 13.45 12.01 -9.86
CA PHE A 175 12.92 12.56 -8.62
C PHE A 175 13.65 11.98 -7.39
N MET A 176 13.77 10.66 -7.28
CA MET A 176 14.43 10.02 -6.15
C MET A 176 15.93 10.30 -6.09
N HIS A 177 16.59 10.46 -7.24
CA HIS A 177 17.97 10.97 -7.29
C HIS A 177 18.05 12.39 -6.75
N GLY A 178 17.16 13.28 -7.19
CA GLY A 178 17.09 14.67 -6.70
C GLY A 178 16.78 14.77 -5.21
N VAL A 179 15.96 13.86 -4.67
CA VAL A 179 15.70 13.70 -3.23
C VAL A 179 16.97 13.34 -2.48
N ALA A 180 17.74 12.37 -2.99
CA ALA A 180 19.00 11.95 -2.36
C ALA A 180 20.04 13.06 -2.34
N VAL A 181 20.26 13.73 -3.48
CA VAL A 181 21.24 14.85 -3.61
C VAL A 181 20.91 16.03 -2.69
N ARG A 182 19.61 16.30 -2.47
CA ARG A 182 19.15 17.42 -1.63
C ARG A 182 18.88 17.03 -0.18
N HIS A 183 19.13 15.78 0.17
CA HIS A 183 18.82 15.21 1.50
C HIS A 183 17.36 15.41 1.92
N TYR A 184 16.43 15.38 0.93
CA TYR A 184 15.02 15.46 1.20
C TYR A 184 14.48 14.14 1.75
N ARG A 185 13.42 14.22 2.52
CA ARG A 185 12.78 13.08 3.16
C ARG A 185 11.65 12.52 2.29
N VAL A 186 11.75 11.23 1.97
CA VAL A 186 10.68 10.38 1.45
C VAL A 186 10.65 9.13 2.32
N ASN A 187 9.56 8.88 3.04
CA ASN A 187 9.51 7.82 4.03
C ASN A 187 9.07 6.47 3.44
N PHE A 188 8.21 6.48 2.42
CA PHE A 188 7.73 5.29 1.74
C PHE A 188 7.48 5.57 0.25
N ILE A 189 7.50 4.52 -0.57
CA ILE A 189 7.27 4.61 -2.02
C ILE A 189 5.81 4.31 -2.30
N CYS A 190 5.11 5.23 -2.95
CA CYS A 190 3.76 5.03 -3.48
C CYS A 190 3.84 4.38 -4.86
N ILE A 191 3.00 3.37 -5.09
CA ILE A 191 2.95 2.62 -6.35
C ILE A 191 1.53 2.63 -6.89
N HIS A 192 1.41 2.92 -8.20
CA HIS A 192 0.25 2.58 -9.01
C HIS A 192 0.59 1.39 -9.91
N TRP A 193 -0.37 0.50 -10.11
CA TRP A 193 -0.23 -0.63 -11.00
C TRP A 193 -1.56 -1.02 -11.65
N TYR A 194 -1.57 -1.03 -12.99
CA TYR A 194 -2.73 -1.38 -13.79
C TYR A 194 -2.28 -2.24 -14.96
N GLY A 195 -2.17 -3.54 -14.73
CA GLY A 195 -1.70 -4.51 -15.70
C GLY A 195 -2.70 -5.63 -15.98
N GLY A 196 -2.29 -6.61 -16.76
CA GLY A 196 -3.02 -7.88 -16.92
C GLY A 196 -3.04 -8.71 -15.63
N PRO A 197 -3.76 -9.85 -15.58
CA PRO A 197 -3.90 -10.68 -14.37
C PRO A 197 -2.65 -11.53 -14.07
N ASP A 198 -1.47 -10.95 -14.23
CA ASP A 198 -0.17 -11.56 -13.94
C ASP A 198 0.23 -11.30 -12.49
N ALA A 199 -0.11 -12.24 -11.60
CA ALA A 199 0.20 -12.14 -10.19
C ALA A 199 1.70 -12.25 -9.89
N ALA A 200 2.43 -13.09 -10.64
CA ALA A 200 3.87 -13.29 -10.44
C ALA A 200 4.63 -12.00 -10.81
N GLY A 201 4.39 -11.46 -12.00
CA GLY A 201 5.01 -10.21 -12.46
C GLY A 201 4.69 -9.01 -11.57
N PHE A 202 3.45 -8.93 -11.03
CA PHE A 202 3.11 -7.89 -10.06
C PHE A 202 3.92 -8.00 -8.77
N LEU A 203 4.03 -9.20 -8.19
CA LEU A 203 4.77 -9.41 -6.95
C LEU A 203 6.29 -9.24 -7.15
N GLU A 204 6.82 -9.65 -8.29
CA GLU A 204 8.21 -9.41 -8.68
C GLU A 204 8.51 -7.92 -8.82
N MET A 205 7.60 -7.15 -9.43
CA MET A 205 7.72 -5.70 -9.53
C MET A 205 7.80 -5.06 -8.15
N LEU A 206 6.99 -5.47 -7.17
CA LEU A 206 7.05 -4.96 -5.79
C LEU A 206 8.44 -5.23 -5.16
N ASN A 207 8.99 -6.44 -5.32
CA ASN A 207 10.33 -6.79 -4.84
C ASN A 207 11.40 -5.91 -5.51
N ARG A 208 11.35 -5.76 -6.84
CA ARG A 208 12.30 -4.94 -7.61
C ARG A 208 12.26 -3.46 -7.16
N ILE A 209 11.08 -2.88 -6.97
CA ILE A 209 10.93 -1.50 -6.50
C ILE A 209 11.46 -1.34 -5.08
N HIS A 210 11.18 -2.28 -4.19
CA HIS A 210 11.74 -2.27 -2.84
C HIS A 210 13.28 -2.34 -2.84
N GLN A 211 13.86 -3.22 -3.66
CA GLN A 211 15.31 -3.30 -3.82
C GLN A 211 15.92 -2.01 -4.38
N MET A 212 15.24 -1.36 -5.33
CA MET A 212 15.71 -0.13 -5.97
C MET A 212 15.75 1.06 -5.01
N TYR A 213 14.69 1.26 -4.23
CA TYR A 213 14.55 2.47 -3.41
C TYR A 213 14.82 2.24 -1.92
N ARG A 214 14.92 0.99 -1.46
CA ARG A 214 15.20 0.60 -0.06
C ARG A 214 14.29 1.28 0.97
N ARG A 215 13.00 1.43 0.62
CA ARG A 215 11.95 2.03 1.46
C ARG A 215 10.72 1.13 1.51
N PRO A 216 9.89 1.25 2.56
CA PRO A 216 8.57 0.62 2.60
C PRO A 216 7.74 1.01 1.37
N ILE A 217 6.83 0.12 0.96
CA ILE A 217 5.94 0.31 -0.18
C ILE A 217 4.50 0.47 0.29
N TRP A 218 3.82 1.47 -0.27
CA TRP A 218 2.38 1.61 -0.26
C TRP A 218 1.86 1.49 -1.70
N VAL A 219 1.11 0.43 -1.98
CA VAL A 219 0.43 0.26 -3.27
C VAL A 219 -0.87 1.06 -3.20
N THR A 220 -0.80 2.33 -3.56
CA THR A 220 -1.91 3.26 -3.38
C THR A 220 -3.03 3.05 -4.38
N GLU A 221 -2.71 2.48 -5.55
CA GLU A 221 -3.71 2.04 -6.53
C GLU A 221 -3.24 0.79 -7.25
N PHE A 222 -4.08 -0.24 -7.31
CA PHE A 222 -3.84 -1.37 -8.20
C PHE A 222 -5.13 -2.04 -8.64
N ALA A 223 -5.14 -2.51 -9.88
CA ALA A 223 -6.21 -3.34 -10.44
C ALA A 223 -5.73 -4.09 -11.68
N VAL A 224 -6.49 -5.12 -12.06
CA VAL A 224 -6.37 -5.71 -13.38
C VAL A 224 -7.10 -4.82 -14.38
N GLY A 225 -6.41 -4.41 -15.45
CA GLY A 225 -6.94 -3.56 -16.51
C GLY A 225 -6.62 -4.09 -17.91
N ASP A 226 -7.59 -3.99 -18.81
CA ASP A 226 -7.41 -4.21 -20.25
C ASP A 226 -7.39 -2.88 -20.99
N TRP A 227 -6.21 -2.32 -21.21
CA TRP A 227 -6.04 -1.01 -21.85
C TRP A 227 -6.39 -1.00 -23.34
N SER A 228 -6.65 -2.16 -23.94
CA SER A 228 -7.18 -2.27 -25.29
C SER A 228 -8.72 -2.22 -25.34
N ALA A 229 -9.38 -2.29 -24.19
CA ALA A 229 -10.83 -2.24 -24.09
C ALA A 229 -11.40 -0.88 -24.50
N SER A 230 -12.50 -0.89 -25.24
CA SER A 230 -13.22 0.28 -25.71
C SER A 230 -14.74 0.01 -25.73
N ARG A 231 -15.54 0.98 -26.18
CA ARG A 231 -16.97 0.75 -26.40
C ARG A 231 -17.26 -0.36 -27.42
N LYS A 232 -16.37 -0.54 -28.42
CA LYS A 232 -16.49 -1.56 -29.49
C LYS A 232 -15.78 -2.86 -29.14
N ARG A 233 -14.85 -2.84 -28.21
CA ARG A 233 -14.07 -4.01 -27.78
C ARG A 233 -14.21 -4.19 -26.27
N PRO A 234 -15.06 -5.10 -25.80
CA PRO A 234 -15.23 -5.37 -24.37
C PRO A 234 -13.92 -5.76 -23.69
N ASN A 235 -13.82 -5.49 -22.39
CA ASN A 235 -12.70 -5.95 -21.56
C ASN A 235 -12.64 -7.48 -21.55
N ILE A 236 -11.48 -8.04 -21.88
CA ILE A 236 -11.28 -9.50 -21.99
C ILE A 236 -11.13 -10.19 -20.63
N TYR A 237 -10.85 -9.44 -19.58
CA TYR A 237 -10.68 -10.01 -18.23
C TYR A 237 -12.01 -10.07 -17.49
N SER A 238 -12.54 -11.28 -17.31
CA SER A 238 -13.75 -11.49 -16.52
C SER A 238 -13.50 -11.27 -15.03
N PRO A 239 -14.54 -10.98 -14.22
CA PRO A 239 -14.40 -10.91 -12.76
C PRO A 239 -13.82 -12.17 -12.13
N GLN A 240 -14.03 -13.35 -12.72
CA GLN A 240 -13.47 -14.62 -12.25
C GLN A 240 -11.95 -14.71 -12.44
N VAL A 241 -11.44 -14.21 -13.57
CA VAL A 241 -10.00 -14.10 -13.84
C VAL A 241 -9.35 -13.16 -12.85
N ILE A 242 -9.96 -11.99 -12.64
CA ILE A 242 -9.49 -10.99 -11.67
C ILE A 242 -9.55 -11.53 -10.23
N ALA A 243 -10.59 -12.28 -9.90
CA ALA A 243 -10.72 -12.93 -8.59
C ALA A 243 -9.58 -13.90 -8.30
N ARG A 244 -9.10 -14.67 -9.32
CA ARG A 244 -7.91 -15.53 -9.17
C ARG A 244 -6.66 -14.71 -8.85
N PHE A 245 -6.43 -13.63 -9.60
CA PHE A 245 -5.34 -12.69 -9.33
C PHE A 245 -5.40 -12.17 -7.89
N MET A 246 -6.55 -11.64 -7.43
CA MET A 246 -6.71 -11.12 -6.07
C MET A 246 -6.39 -12.16 -4.99
N ARG A 247 -6.88 -13.41 -5.15
CA ARG A 247 -6.63 -14.49 -4.17
C ARG A 247 -5.16 -14.87 -4.04
N ILE A 248 -4.34 -14.56 -5.03
CA ILE A 248 -2.88 -14.77 -5.00
C ILE A 248 -2.18 -13.56 -4.38
N VAL A 249 -2.47 -12.36 -4.87
CA VAL A 249 -1.67 -11.17 -4.52
C VAL A 249 -2.00 -10.59 -3.15
N LEU A 250 -3.26 -10.66 -2.68
CA LEU A 250 -3.63 -10.10 -1.38
C LEU A 250 -2.91 -10.82 -0.23
N PRO A 251 -2.98 -12.17 -0.08
CA PRO A 251 -2.24 -12.86 0.96
C PRO A 251 -0.71 -12.72 0.80
N ALA A 252 -0.20 -12.60 -0.44
CA ALA A 252 1.23 -12.40 -0.67
C ALA A 252 1.68 -11.03 -0.14
N MET A 253 0.97 -9.94 -0.47
CA MET A 253 1.26 -8.60 0.06
C MET A 253 1.17 -8.55 1.59
N ASN A 254 0.24 -9.28 2.19
CA ASN A 254 0.13 -9.37 3.65
C ASN A 254 1.40 -9.97 4.28
N ARG A 255 2.04 -10.94 3.63
CA ARG A 255 3.30 -11.57 4.09
C ARG A 255 4.54 -10.72 3.80
N MET A 256 4.54 -9.86 2.78
CA MET A 256 5.67 -8.98 2.45
C MET A 256 5.84 -7.90 3.52
N ARG A 257 6.89 -7.96 4.34
CA ARG A 257 7.12 -7.00 5.43
C ARG A 257 7.30 -5.56 4.95
N PHE A 258 7.90 -5.38 3.78
CA PHE A 258 8.13 -4.07 3.19
C PHE A 258 6.88 -3.45 2.53
N VAL A 259 5.85 -4.23 2.21
CA VAL A 259 4.54 -3.70 1.80
C VAL A 259 3.77 -3.35 3.07
N GLN A 260 3.61 -2.08 3.35
CA GLN A 260 2.91 -1.59 4.55
C GLN A 260 1.43 -1.35 4.31
N CYS A 261 1.06 -0.90 3.10
CA CYS A 261 -0.31 -0.58 2.74
C CYS A 261 -0.61 -0.96 1.28
N TYR A 262 -1.87 -1.29 0.99
CA TYR A 262 -2.36 -1.45 -0.38
C TYR A 262 -3.83 -1.04 -0.49
N ALA A 263 -4.22 -0.53 -1.66
CA ALA A 263 -5.58 -0.09 -1.96
C ALA A 263 -5.99 -0.48 -3.37
N TRP A 264 -7.06 -1.28 -3.49
CA TRP A 264 -7.65 -1.64 -4.78
C TRP A 264 -8.34 -0.45 -5.43
N PHE A 265 -8.27 -0.34 -6.74
CA PHE A 265 -9.00 0.61 -7.56
C PHE A 265 -9.61 -0.10 -8.79
N PRO A 266 -10.87 0.23 -9.21
CA PRO A 266 -11.78 1.19 -8.62
C PRO A 266 -12.69 0.57 -7.55
N ALA A 267 -13.09 1.38 -6.58
CA ALA A 267 -14.12 0.94 -5.62
C ALA A 267 -15.48 0.74 -6.33
N GLN A 268 -15.90 1.69 -7.14
CA GLN A 268 -17.14 1.67 -7.92
C GLN A 268 -16.83 1.50 -9.41
N LYS A 269 -17.87 1.33 -10.25
CA LYS A 269 -17.66 1.23 -11.70
C LYS A 269 -16.85 2.41 -12.23
N SER A 270 -15.68 2.10 -12.77
CA SER A 270 -14.78 3.08 -13.37
C SER A 270 -15.37 3.72 -14.64
N ARG A 271 -15.03 4.97 -14.90
CA ARG A 271 -15.22 5.62 -16.21
C ARG A 271 -14.31 5.02 -17.29
N TYR A 272 -13.22 4.40 -16.89
CA TYR A 272 -12.30 3.75 -17.81
C TYR A 272 -12.80 2.36 -18.16
N THR A 273 -13.03 2.09 -19.46
CA THR A 273 -13.45 0.77 -19.95
C THR A 273 -12.44 -0.31 -19.60
N ALA A 274 -11.16 0.03 -19.59
CA ALA A 274 -10.07 -0.86 -19.18
C ALA A 274 -10.27 -1.47 -17.77
N LEU A 275 -10.92 -0.76 -16.85
CA LEU A 275 -11.17 -1.18 -15.46
C LEU A 275 -12.63 -1.58 -15.21
N GLY A 276 -13.44 -1.74 -16.27
CA GLY A 276 -14.89 -1.94 -16.16
C GLY A 276 -15.31 -3.18 -15.39
N THR A 277 -14.47 -4.20 -15.34
CA THR A 277 -14.70 -5.49 -14.65
C THR A 277 -14.04 -5.57 -13.27
N SER A 278 -13.28 -4.55 -12.85
CA SER A 278 -12.49 -4.54 -11.61
C SER A 278 -13.17 -3.88 -10.41
N ALA A 279 -14.42 -3.42 -10.53
CA ALA A 279 -15.14 -2.73 -9.47
C ALA A 279 -15.46 -3.63 -8.27
N LEU A 280 -15.34 -3.09 -7.05
CA LEU A 280 -15.69 -3.77 -5.82
C LEU A 280 -17.19 -3.67 -5.47
N PHE A 281 -17.88 -2.63 -5.98
CA PHE A 281 -19.30 -2.40 -5.75
C PHE A 281 -20.10 -2.38 -7.04
N HIS A 282 -21.31 -2.93 -6.99
CA HIS A 282 -22.36 -2.69 -7.94
C HIS A 282 -22.93 -1.26 -7.79
N LYS A 283 -23.69 -0.78 -8.77
CA LYS A 283 -24.34 0.54 -8.73
C LYS A 283 -25.26 0.72 -7.50
N ASN A 284 -25.92 -0.34 -7.06
CA ASN A 284 -26.80 -0.34 -5.88
C ASN A 284 -26.03 -0.40 -4.55
N GLY A 285 -24.69 -0.36 -4.57
CA GLY A 285 -23.82 -0.39 -3.38
C GLY A 285 -23.64 -1.78 -2.76
N SER A 286 -24.13 -2.87 -3.37
CA SER A 286 -23.79 -4.22 -2.97
C SER A 286 -22.39 -4.61 -3.43
N LEU A 287 -21.73 -5.55 -2.73
CA LEU A 287 -20.41 -6.04 -3.09
C LEU A 287 -20.47 -6.94 -4.33
N THR A 288 -19.58 -6.70 -5.29
CA THR A 288 -19.32 -7.63 -6.39
C THR A 288 -18.62 -8.91 -5.89
N LEU A 289 -18.32 -9.85 -6.79
CA LEU A 289 -17.43 -10.96 -6.47
C LEU A 289 -16.08 -10.47 -5.91
N LEU A 290 -15.48 -9.48 -6.57
CA LEU A 290 -14.20 -8.90 -6.16
C LEU A 290 -14.33 -8.17 -4.83
N GLY A 291 -15.41 -7.43 -4.64
CA GLY A 291 -15.71 -6.75 -3.37
C GLY A 291 -15.82 -7.71 -2.19
N ARG A 292 -16.44 -8.87 -2.38
CA ARG A 292 -16.51 -9.92 -1.33
C ARG A 292 -15.13 -10.51 -1.02
N ILE A 293 -14.31 -10.77 -2.05
CA ILE A 293 -12.94 -11.28 -1.85
C ILE A 293 -12.10 -10.23 -1.10
N TYR A 294 -12.18 -8.97 -1.52
CA TYR A 294 -11.44 -7.88 -0.89
C TYR A 294 -11.90 -7.64 0.56
N ALA A 295 -13.19 -7.75 0.83
CA ALA A 295 -13.72 -7.60 2.17
C ALA A 295 -13.29 -8.73 3.12
N ALA A 296 -13.13 -9.95 2.61
CA ALA A 296 -12.75 -11.13 3.38
C ALA A 296 -11.25 -11.22 3.71
N ASP A 297 -10.39 -10.48 2.97
CA ASP A 297 -8.97 -10.36 3.23
C ASP A 297 -8.75 -9.36 4.37
#